data_2954a4e0a8bd6aa4811f4b37d3a10a49
#
_entry.id   2954a4e0a8bd6aa4811f4b37d3a10a49
#
_cell.length_a   1.000
_cell.length_b   1.000
_cell.length_c   1.000
_cell.angle_alpha   90.00
_cell.angle_beta   90.00
_cell.angle_gamma   90.00
#
_symmetry.space_group_name_H-M   'P 1'
#
loop_
_entity.id
_entity.type
_entity.pdbx_description
1 polymer ?
#
loop_
_entity_poly.entity_id
_entity_poly.type
_entity_poly.pdbx_seq_one_letter_code
_entity_poly.pdbx_strand_id
1 'polypeptide(L)'
;EQALQLKEVGVTRYHSNIETAPSHFPDICTTHSYEDKMFTIDNAKKAGIRVCSGGILGLNETLEQRVEMAFELKRLNIDSIPLNILNPIKGTPFEDNKALKPMEILRTFAVFRFILPKALIRTAGGREVNLRDLQSYALKGGLNGIMVGGYLTTGGRSPQDDLRMIDDLELTRTAVQL
;
A
#
# COMPACT_ATOMS: atom_id res chain seq x y z
N GLU A 1 -25.85 -4.70 -2.63
CA GLU A 1 -26.50 -4.18 -3.84
C GLU A 1 -25.51 -3.38 -4.69
N GLN A 2 -24.91 -2.28 -4.19
CA GLN A 2 -23.95 -1.43 -4.93
C GLN A 2 -22.76 -2.21 -5.53
N ALA A 3 -22.19 -3.16 -4.78
CA ALA A 3 -21.07 -3.96 -5.29
C ALA A 3 -21.47 -4.85 -6.49
N LEU A 4 -22.68 -5.35 -6.52
CA LEU A 4 -23.21 -6.12 -7.66
C LEU A 4 -23.40 -5.20 -8.88
N GLN A 5 -23.95 -4.01 -8.69
CA GLN A 5 -24.09 -3.02 -9.78
C GLN A 5 -22.73 -2.64 -10.38
N LEU A 6 -21.72 -2.43 -9.53
CA LEU A 6 -20.34 -2.20 -10.00
C LEU A 6 -19.82 -3.38 -10.83
N LYS A 7 -20.11 -4.61 -10.41
CA LYS A 7 -19.72 -5.80 -11.18
C LYS A 7 -20.42 -5.87 -12.54
N GLU A 8 -21.71 -5.58 -12.59
CA GLU A 8 -22.51 -5.59 -13.82
C GLU A 8 -22.03 -4.59 -14.86
N VAL A 9 -21.54 -3.41 -14.44
CA VAL A 9 -20.96 -2.41 -15.35
C VAL A 9 -19.48 -2.69 -15.68
N GLY A 10 -18.95 -3.87 -15.30
CA GLY A 10 -17.63 -4.34 -15.71
C GLY A 10 -16.48 -4.00 -14.76
N VAL A 11 -16.73 -3.54 -13.53
CA VAL A 11 -15.67 -3.33 -12.54
C VAL A 11 -15.07 -4.67 -12.14
N THR A 12 -13.79 -4.85 -12.36
CA THR A 12 -13.05 -6.09 -12.08
C THR A 12 -12.23 -6.03 -10.80
N ARG A 13 -11.86 -4.82 -10.36
CA ARG A 13 -11.08 -4.59 -9.13
C ARG A 13 -11.58 -3.38 -8.38
N TYR A 14 -11.70 -3.51 -7.07
CA TYR A 14 -12.07 -2.45 -6.14
C TYR A 14 -10.90 -2.12 -5.23
N HIS A 15 -10.59 -0.84 -5.07
CA HIS A 15 -9.53 -0.38 -4.18
C HIS A 15 -10.14 0.19 -2.90
N SER A 16 -9.78 -0.42 -1.77
CA SER A 16 -10.12 0.09 -0.43
C SER A 16 -9.05 -0.32 0.55
N ASN A 17 -8.21 0.62 0.96
CA ASN A 17 -7.18 0.37 1.97
C ASN A 17 -7.80 0.11 3.34
N ILE A 18 -7.14 -0.75 4.13
CA ILE A 18 -7.39 -0.84 5.58
C ILE A 18 -6.69 0.27 6.36
N GLU A 19 -5.83 1.03 5.71
CA GLU A 19 -5.02 2.18 6.14
C GLU A 19 -3.94 1.82 7.16
N THR A 20 -4.27 1.16 8.26
CA THR A 20 -3.36 0.75 9.33
C THR A 20 -3.84 -0.54 9.99
N ALA A 21 -3.19 -0.95 11.08
CA ALA A 21 -3.62 -2.08 11.89
C ALA A 21 -5.02 -1.88 12.49
N PRO A 22 -5.83 -2.94 12.66
CA PRO A 22 -7.11 -2.84 13.38
C PRO A 22 -7.00 -2.17 14.73
N SER A 23 -5.97 -2.51 15.51
CA SER A 23 -5.72 -1.94 16.84
C SER A 23 -5.38 -0.45 16.85
N HIS A 24 -4.90 0.09 15.71
CA HIS A 24 -4.52 1.49 15.56
C HIS A 24 -5.54 2.30 14.75
N PHE A 25 -6.46 1.66 14.08
CA PHE A 25 -7.44 2.32 13.21
C PHE A 25 -8.29 3.38 13.92
N PRO A 26 -8.77 3.17 15.18
CA PRO A 26 -9.54 4.17 15.90
C PRO A 26 -8.78 5.48 16.19
N ASP A 27 -7.45 5.42 16.27
CA ASP A 27 -6.61 6.60 16.50
C ASP A 27 -6.45 7.45 15.23
N ILE A 28 -6.70 6.85 14.05
CA ILE A 28 -6.49 7.48 12.75
C ILE A 28 -7.80 7.95 12.12
N CYS A 29 -8.86 7.19 12.29
CA CYS A 29 -10.14 7.44 11.63
C CYS A 29 -11.28 7.55 12.63
N THR A 30 -11.96 8.70 12.62
CA THR A 30 -13.10 8.98 13.50
C THR A 30 -14.43 9.04 12.74
N THR A 31 -14.43 8.96 11.41
CA THR A 31 -15.62 9.12 10.57
C THR A 31 -16.35 7.80 10.29
N HIS A 32 -15.66 6.67 10.40
CA HIS A 32 -16.21 5.32 10.23
C HIS A 32 -15.34 4.32 10.98
N SER A 33 -15.90 3.15 11.26
CA SER A 33 -15.20 2.09 12.00
C SER A 33 -14.33 1.21 11.08
N TYR A 34 -13.46 0.42 11.70
CA TYR A 34 -12.72 -0.62 10.99
C TYR A 34 -13.66 -1.68 10.40
N GLU A 35 -14.73 -2.01 11.12
CA GLU A 35 -15.77 -2.95 10.71
C GLU A 35 -16.49 -2.51 9.43
N ASP A 36 -16.73 -1.21 9.25
CA ASP A 36 -17.32 -0.65 8.01
C ASP A 36 -16.40 -0.89 6.80
N LYS A 37 -15.08 -0.79 7.00
CA LYS A 37 -14.09 -1.16 5.98
C LYS A 37 -14.16 -2.64 5.64
N MET A 38 -14.23 -3.50 6.65
CA MET A 38 -14.34 -4.96 6.46
C MET A 38 -15.63 -5.33 5.75
N PHE A 39 -16.75 -4.72 6.12
CA PHE A 39 -18.02 -4.91 5.45
C PHE A 39 -17.94 -4.55 3.95
N THR A 40 -17.29 -3.45 3.63
CA THR A 40 -17.10 -3.00 2.24
C THR A 40 -16.23 -3.99 1.44
N ILE A 41 -15.10 -4.43 2.00
CA ILE A 41 -14.20 -5.41 1.38
C ILE A 41 -14.92 -6.74 1.13
N ASP A 42 -15.64 -7.23 2.12
CA ASP A 42 -16.39 -8.49 2.02
C ASP A 42 -17.49 -8.42 0.95
N ASN A 43 -18.22 -7.32 0.88
CA ASN A 43 -19.25 -7.13 -0.14
C ASN A 43 -18.67 -7.09 -1.56
N ALA A 44 -17.53 -6.42 -1.76
CA ALA A 44 -16.85 -6.42 -3.04
C ALA A 44 -16.43 -7.83 -3.45
N LYS A 45 -15.88 -8.62 -2.51
CA LYS A 45 -15.47 -10.01 -2.75
C LYS A 45 -16.65 -10.92 -3.03
N LYS A 46 -17.73 -10.81 -2.26
CA LYS A 46 -18.99 -11.58 -2.50
C LYS A 46 -19.60 -11.29 -3.86
N ALA A 47 -19.44 -10.06 -4.38
CA ALA A 47 -19.83 -9.71 -5.74
C ALA A 47 -18.87 -10.22 -6.82
N GLY A 48 -17.80 -10.93 -6.48
CA GLY A 48 -16.81 -11.44 -7.43
C GLY A 48 -15.88 -10.35 -7.98
N ILE A 49 -15.71 -9.24 -7.25
CA ILE A 49 -14.77 -8.17 -7.57
C ILE A 49 -13.48 -8.44 -6.79
N ARG A 50 -12.33 -8.43 -7.46
CA ARG A 50 -11.03 -8.51 -6.79
C ARG A 50 -10.81 -7.26 -5.95
N VAL A 51 -10.19 -7.40 -4.78
CA VAL A 51 -9.90 -6.27 -3.90
C VAL A 51 -8.41 -5.99 -3.85
N CYS A 52 -8.07 -4.72 -4.04
CA CYS A 52 -6.76 -4.16 -3.75
C CYS A 52 -6.85 -3.40 -2.43
N SER A 53 -6.05 -3.78 -1.45
CA SER A 53 -6.05 -3.17 -0.12
C SER A 53 -4.65 -3.16 0.48
N GLY A 54 -4.31 -2.07 1.10
CA GLY A 54 -3.02 -1.87 1.77
C GLY A 54 -3.16 -0.82 2.86
N GLY A 55 -2.10 -0.06 3.10
CA GLY A 55 -2.09 0.96 4.13
C GLY A 55 -1.00 1.99 3.97
N ILE A 56 -0.82 2.77 5.02
CA ILE A 56 0.14 3.86 5.11
C ILE A 56 1.08 3.58 6.28
N LEU A 57 2.38 3.62 6.03
CA LEU A 57 3.42 3.54 7.05
C LEU A 57 3.78 4.94 7.54
N GLY A 58 3.94 5.12 8.83
CA GLY A 58 4.32 6.39 9.45
C GLY A 58 3.17 7.19 10.06
N LEU A 59 2.03 6.54 10.31
CA LEU A 59 0.88 7.12 11.02
C LEU A 59 1.01 7.04 12.56
N ASN A 60 2.24 6.98 13.09
CA ASN A 60 2.58 6.75 14.50
C ASN A 60 2.30 5.31 15.00
N GLU A 61 2.04 4.38 14.10
CA GLU A 61 1.90 2.96 14.41
C GLU A 61 3.21 2.34 14.91
N THR A 62 3.12 1.35 15.79
CA THR A 62 4.27 0.58 16.25
C THR A 62 4.72 -0.47 15.22
N LEU A 63 5.89 -1.08 15.44
CA LEU A 63 6.37 -2.18 14.61
C LEU A 63 5.42 -3.39 14.68
N GLU A 64 4.88 -3.68 15.87
CA GLU A 64 3.92 -4.74 16.11
C GLU A 64 2.62 -4.49 15.33
N GLN A 65 2.16 -3.25 15.29
CA GLN A 65 0.97 -2.86 14.51
C GLN A 65 1.21 -2.99 13.01
N ARG A 66 2.42 -2.75 12.50
CA ARG A 66 2.74 -3.04 11.08
C ARG A 66 2.67 -4.54 10.79
N VAL A 67 3.14 -5.38 11.71
CA VAL A 67 3.02 -6.83 11.61
C VAL A 67 1.54 -7.25 11.67
N GLU A 68 0.76 -6.69 12.59
CA GLU A 68 -0.69 -6.92 12.68
C GLU A 68 -1.38 -6.56 11.35
N MET A 69 -1.08 -5.40 10.76
CA MET A 69 -1.62 -5.00 9.45
C MET A 69 -1.30 -6.03 8.36
N ALA A 70 -0.09 -6.56 8.32
CA ALA A 70 0.29 -7.57 7.34
C ALA A 70 -0.48 -8.89 7.53
N PHE A 71 -0.66 -9.34 8.77
CA PHE A 71 -1.46 -10.53 9.07
C PHE A 71 -2.95 -10.31 8.76
N GLU A 72 -3.45 -9.12 8.99
CA GLU A 72 -4.83 -8.78 8.65
C GLU A 72 -5.07 -8.82 7.13
N LEU A 73 -4.18 -8.25 6.33
CA LEU A 73 -4.23 -8.37 4.87
C LEU A 73 -4.15 -9.83 4.40
N LYS A 74 -3.38 -10.66 5.10
CA LYS A 74 -3.33 -12.11 4.86
C LYS A 74 -4.65 -12.78 5.20
N ARG A 75 -5.24 -12.49 6.37
CA ARG A 75 -6.54 -13.00 6.80
C ARG A 75 -7.65 -12.63 5.80
N LEU A 76 -7.60 -11.41 5.31
CA LEU A 76 -8.51 -10.91 4.28
C LEU A 76 -8.23 -11.51 2.89
N ASN A 77 -7.21 -12.34 2.73
CA ASN A 77 -6.81 -12.91 1.44
C ASN A 77 -6.70 -11.83 0.34
N ILE A 78 -5.95 -10.77 0.63
CA ILE A 78 -5.67 -9.70 -0.33
C ILE A 78 -4.48 -10.10 -1.20
N ASP A 79 -4.66 -10.04 -2.50
CA ASP A 79 -3.63 -10.41 -3.50
C ASP A 79 -2.83 -9.22 -4.03
N SER A 80 -3.31 -8.00 -3.84
CA SER A 80 -2.71 -6.75 -4.35
C SER A 80 -2.66 -5.69 -3.25
N ILE A 81 -1.45 -5.37 -2.80
CA ILE A 81 -1.20 -4.60 -1.58
C ILE A 81 -0.32 -3.39 -1.90
N PRO A 82 -0.91 -2.20 -2.04
CA PRO A 82 -0.14 -0.95 -2.08
C PRO A 82 0.28 -0.54 -0.67
N LEU A 83 1.56 -0.25 -0.48
CA LEU A 83 2.10 0.34 0.73
C LEU A 83 2.52 1.78 0.43
N ASN A 84 1.83 2.71 1.05
CA ASN A 84 2.17 4.12 1.05
C ASN A 84 3.09 4.43 2.23
N ILE A 85 3.84 5.51 2.12
CA ILE A 85 4.66 6.04 3.19
C ILE A 85 4.22 7.47 3.44
N LEU A 86 3.87 7.78 4.67
CA LEU A 86 3.43 9.13 5.03
C LEU A 86 4.51 10.16 4.64
N ASN A 87 4.06 11.17 3.94
CA ASN A 87 4.83 12.40 3.72
C ASN A 87 4.12 13.50 4.51
N PRO A 88 4.64 13.92 5.68
CA PRO A 88 4.03 14.96 6.49
C PRO A 88 3.91 16.26 5.71
N ILE A 89 2.71 16.82 5.65
CA ILE A 89 2.41 18.06 4.93
C ILE A 89 1.85 19.07 5.91
N LYS A 90 2.39 20.28 5.88
CA LYS A 90 1.94 21.39 6.73
C LYS A 90 0.45 21.66 6.55
N GLY A 91 -0.26 21.88 7.65
CA GLY A 91 -1.72 22.07 7.67
C GLY A 91 -2.53 20.79 7.70
N THR A 92 -1.89 19.62 7.84
CA THR A 92 -2.57 18.33 8.01
C THR A 92 -2.43 17.82 9.45
N PRO A 93 -3.32 16.90 9.91
CA PRO A 93 -3.23 16.34 11.27
C PRO A 93 -1.89 15.65 11.60
N PHE A 94 -1.14 15.26 10.58
CA PHE A 94 0.13 14.55 10.73
C PHE A 94 1.35 15.42 10.34
N GLU A 95 1.21 16.74 10.30
CA GLU A 95 2.29 17.65 9.89
C GLU A 95 3.56 17.55 10.75
N ASP A 96 3.40 17.21 12.04
CA ASP A 96 4.51 17.09 12.99
C ASP A 96 5.08 15.66 13.08
N ASN A 97 4.55 14.71 12.30
CA ASN A 97 5.04 13.34 12.33
C ASN A 97 6.48 13.28 11.80
N LYS A 98 7.32 12.53 12.52
CA LYS A 98 8.68 12.26 12.05
C LYS A 98 8.63 11.28 10.87
N ALA A 99 9.25 11.68 9.77
CA ALA A 99 9.44 10.78 8.63
C ALA A 99 10.18 9.51 9.05
N LEU A 100 9.72 8.37 8.56
CA LEU A 100 10.36 7.08 8.82
C LEU A 100 11.76 7.05 8.20
N LYS A 101 12.69 6.35 8.86
CA LYS A 101 14.02 6.11 8.28
C LYS A 101 13.90 5.13 7.10
N PRO A 102 14.63 5.33 5.98
CA PRO A 102 14.56 4.44 4.83
C PRO A 102 14.78 2.96 5.17
N MET A 103 15.75 2.65 6.03
CA MET A 103 16.02 1.27 6.43
C MET A 103 14.90 0.65 7.27
N GLU A 104 14.15 1.45 8.02
CA GLU A 104 12.95 0.99 8.75
C GLU A 104 11.84 0.61 7.77
N ILE A 105 11.62 1.43 6.76
CA ILE A 105 10.65 1.17 5.69
C ILE A 105 11.02 -0.13 4.94
N LEU A 106 12.29 -0.28 4.55
CA LEU A 106 12.77 -1.47 3.84
C LEU A 106 12.61 -2.75 4.67
N ARG A 107 12.89 -2.69 5.97
CA ARG A 107 12.64 -3.82 6.89
C ARG A 107 11.16 -4.17 6.97
N THR A 108 10.29 -3.15 7.03
CA THR A 108 8.83 -3.36 7.01
C THR A 108 8.40 -4.06 5.72
N PHE A 109 8.90 -3.65 4.55
CA PHE A 109 8.60 -4.31 3.28
C PHE A 109 9.05 -5.78 3.27
N ALA A 110 10.23 -6.07 3.81
CA ALA A 110 10.71 -7.45 3.93
C ALA A 110 9.81 -8.29 4.85
N VAL A 111 9.39 -7.75 5.99
CA VAL A 111 8.44 -8.42 6.90
C VAL A 111 7.11 -8.70 6.19
N PHE A 112 6.57 -7.73 5.47
CA PHE A 112 5.36 -7.94 4.67
C PHE A 112 5.53 -9.06 3.67
N ARG A 113 6.68 -9.17 2.98
CA ARG A 113 6.96 -10.25 2.04
C ARG A 113 7.03 -11.62 2.73
N PHE A 114 7.63 -11.73 3.92
CA PHE A 114 7.64 -12.97 4.68
C PHE A 114 6.24 -13.44 5.09
N ILE A 115 5.37 -12.50 5.49
CA ILE A 115 3.99 -12.83 5.90
C ILE A 115 3.10 -13.13 4.68
N LEU A 116 3.34 -12.44 3.56
CA LEU A 116 2.53 -12.45 2.33
C LEU A 116 3.36 -12.88 1.11
N PRO A 117 3.87 -14.13 1.08
CA PRO A 117 4.89 -14.55 0.10
C PRO A 117 4.41 -14.52 -1.35
N LYS A 118 3.09 -14.63 -1.59
CA LYS A 118 2.51 -14.69 -2.94
C LYS A 118 1.85 -13.40 -3.39
N ALA A 119 1.66 -12.43 -2.50
CA ALA A 119 0.96 -11.19 -2.83
C ALA A 119 1.75 -10.29 -3.77
N LEU A 120 1.04 -9.52 -4.58
CA LEU A 120 1.60 -8.37 -5.28
C LEU A 120 1.73 -7.22 -4.29
N ILE A 121 2.93 -7.02 -3.75
CA ILE A 121 3.21 -5.92 -2.83
C ILE A 121 3.95 -4.85 -3.60
N ARG A 122 3.38 -3.64 -3.64
CA ARG A 122 3.99 -2.51 -4.33
C ARG A 122 4.13 -1.30 -3.42
N THR A 123 5.19 -0.55 -3.64
CA THR A 123 5.25 0.81 -3.09
C THR A 123 4.43 1.76 -3.94
N ALA A 124 3.74 2.67 -3.27
CA ALA A 124 2.89 3.68 -3.88
C ALA A 124 3.34 5.08 -3.43
N GLY A 125 2.46 5.90 -2.87
CA GLY A 125 2.78 7.28 -2.49
C GLY A 125 3.89 7.40 -1.45
N GLY A 126 4.67 8.49 -1.54
CA GLY A 126 5.68 8.87 -0.56
C GLY A 126 7.04 8.16 -0.70
N ARG A 127 7.23 7.25 -1.66
CA ARG A 127 8.47 6.49 -1.80
C ARG A 127 9.68 7.37 -2.14
N GLU A 128 9.49 8.35 -3.00
CA GLU A 128 10.57 9.23 -3.49
C GLU A 128 11.19 10.03 -2.34
N VAL A 129 10.34 10.62 -1.52
CA VAL A 129 10.75 11.46 -0.39
C VAL A 129 11.37 10.62 0.73
N ASN A 130 10.79 9.46 1.01
CA ASN A 130 11.15 8.66 2.18
C ASN A 130 12.25 7.64 1.91
N LEU A 131 12.31 7.03 0.71
CA LEU A 131 13.37 6.07 0.36
C LEU A 131 14.58 6.74 -0.31
N ARG A 132 14.38 7.87 -0.98
CA ARG A 132 15.45 8.61 -1.66
C ARG A 132 16.27 7.69 -2.59
N ASP A 133 17.56 7.60 -2.40
CA ASP A 133 18.47 6.75 -3.21
C ASP A 133 18.31 5.25 -2.95
N LEU A 134 17.57 4.87 -1.90
CA LEU A 134 17.38 3.46 -1.53
C LEU A 134 16.14 2.81 -2.17
N GLN A 135 15.50 3.44 -3.15
CA GLN A 135 14.28 2.91 -3.79
C GLN A 135 14.49 1.55 -4.46
N SER A 136 15.65 1.32 -5.07
CA SER A 136 16.01 0.05 -5.68
C SER A 136 16.04 -1.12 -4.68
N TYR A 137 16.45 -0.87 -3.45
CA TYR A 137 16.45 -1.88 -2.39
C TYR A 137 15.04 -2.36 -2.02
N ALA A 138 14.00 -1.56 -2.25
CA ALA A 138 12.63 -1.99 -2.02
C ALA A 138 12.25 -3.18 -2.92
N LEU A 139 12.63 -3.14 -4.20
CA LEU A 139 12.38 -4.22 -5.15
C LEU A 139 13.23 -5.46 -4.86
N LYS A 140 14.48 -5.30 -4.44
CA LYS A 140 15.33 -6.44 -4.02
C LYS A 140 14.97 -6.98 -2.64
N GLY A 141 14.39 -6.14 -1.78
CA GLY A 141 14.10 -6.45 -0.37
C GLY A 141 12.68 -6.95 -0.07
N GLY A 142 11.86 -7.25 -1.09
CA GLY A 142 10.55 -7.84 -0.83
C GLY A 142 9.40 -7.35 -1.70
N LEU A 143 9.49 -6.18 -2.30
CA LEU A 143 8.46 -5.71 -3.21
C LEU A 143 8.61 -6.35 -4.60
N ASN A 144 7.48 -6.56 -5.26
CA ASN A 144 7.42 -7.05 -6.64
C ASN A 144 6.54 -6.14 -7.52
N GLY A 145 6.32 -4.91 -7.09
CA GLY A 145 5.63 -3.89 -7.83
C GLY A 145 6.04 -2.48 -7.43
N ILE A 146 5.90 -1.55 -8.34
CA ILE A 146 6.15 -0.13 -8.14
C ILE A 146 5.10 0.66 -8.91
N MET A 147 4.63 1.75 -8.32
CA MET A 147 3.80 2.70 -9.04
C MET A 147 4.70 3.71 -9.72
N VAL A 148 4.57 3.84 -11.04
CA VAL A 148 5.40 4.69 -11.89
C VAL A 148 4.64 5.96 -12.26
N GLY A 149 5.33 7.10 -12.29
CA GLY A 149 4.78 8.40 -12.65
C GLY A 149 4.40 9.26 -11.46
N GLY A 150 3.69 10.35 -11.72
CA GLY A 150 3.25 11.30 -10.69
C GLY A 150 1.98 10.86 -9.98
N TYR A 151 1.73 11.47 -8.83
CA TYR A 151 0.51 11.31 -8.04
C TYR A 151 -0.43 12.50 -8.28
N LEU A 152 -1.71 12.37 -7.91
CA LEU A 152 -2.71 13.42 -8.13
C LEU A 152 -2.32 14.78 -7.51
N THR A 153 -1.66 14.77 -6.35
CA THR A 153 -1.36 15.97 -5.56
C THR A 153 0.13 16.25 -5.43
N THR A 154 0.98 15.30 -5.76
CA THR A 154 2.44 15.43 -5.62
C THR A 154 3.14 14.92 -6.87
N GLY A 155 4.25 15.55 -7.23
CA GLY A 155 5.13 15.05 -8.28
C GLY A 155 5.74 13.70 -7.87
N GLY A 156 5.89 12.80 -8.84
CA GLY A 156 6.62 11.55 -8.69
C GLY A 156 7.96 11.61 -9.41
N ARG A 157 8.71 10.53 -9.35
CA ARG A 157 9.91 10.33 -10.15
C ARG A 157 9.54 10.15 -11.63
N SER A 158 10.43 10.52 -12.55
CA SER A 158 10.14 10.33 -13.97
C SER A 158 9.93 8.84 -14.29
N PRO A 159 8.97 8.50 -15.16
CA PRO A 159 8.78 7.11 -15.59
C PRO A 159 10.04 6.49 -16.17
N GLN A 160 10.84 7.27 -16.90
CA GLN A 160 12.09 6.82 -17.51
C GLN A 160 13.14 6.42 -16.46
N ASP A 161 13.24 7.17 -15.36
CA ASP A 161 14.19 6.86 -14.28
C ASP A 161 13.74 5.63 -13.49
N ASP A 162 12.44 5.43 -13.32
CA ASP A 162 11.90 4.22 -12.69
C ASP A 162 12.14 2.98 -13.56
N LEU A 163 11.89 3.09 -14.87
CA LEU A 163 12.13 2.00 -15.80
C LEU A 163 13.63 1.65 -15.89
N ARG A 164 14.50 2.66 -15.94
CA ARG A 164 15.96 2.47 -15.90
C ARG A 164 16.38 1.75 -14.61
N MET A 165 15.88 2.19 -13.45
CA MET A 165 16.18 1.53 -12.18
C MET A 165 15.77 0.05 -12.20
N ILE A 166 14.64 -0.30 -12.80
CA ILE A 166 14.19 -1.70 -12.91
C ILE A 166 15.12 -2.51 -13.83
N ASP A 167 15.53 -1.91 -14.95
CA ASP A 167 16.46 -2.54 -15.90
C ASP A 167 17.85 -2.74 -15.29
N ASP A 168 18.38 -1.74 -14.56
CA ASP A 168 19.66 -1.82 -13.84
C ASP A 168 19.64 -2.92 -12.75
N LEU A 169 18.47 -3.26 -12.23
CA LEU A 169 18.29 -4.38 -11.29
C LEU A 169 18.14 -5.73 -11.98
N GLU A 170 18.18 -5.79 -13.31
CA GLU A 170 17.97 -7.00 -14.13
C GLU A 170 16.61 -7.67 -13.83
N LEU A 171 15.58 -6.86 -13.57
CA LEU A 171 14.24 -7.34 -13.28
C LEU A 171 13.36 -7.31 -14.54
N THR A 172 12.62 -8.40 -14.76
CA THR A 172 11.64 -8.46 -15.86
C THR A 172 10.42 -7.61 -15.51
N ARG A 173 10.06 -6.74 -16.46
CA ARG A 173 8.84 -5.91 -16.35
C ARG A 173 7.64 -6.68 -16.86
N THR A 174 6.62 -6.77 -16.05
CA THR A 174 5.31 -7.30 -16.44
C THR A 174 4.25 -6.24 -16.15
N ALA A 175 3.49 -5.88 -17.17
CA ALA A 175 2.33 -5.00 -16.96
C ALA A 175 1.30 -5.75 -16.11
N VAL A 176 0.97 -5.23 -14.93
CA VAL A 176 -0.14 -5.75 -14.13
C VAL A 176 -1.40 -5.05 -14.63
N GLN A 177 -2.33 -5.81 -15.20
CA GLN A 177 -3.68 -5.30 -15.42
C GLN A 177 -4.32 -5.06 -14.05
N LEU A 178 -4.43 -3.81 -13.68
CA LEU A 178 -5.08 -3.33 -12.45
C LEU A 178 -6.60 -3.41 -12.61
#